data_e94b8b829eed0394c60bdd46410a7d87
#
_entry.id   e94b8b829eed0394c60bdd46410a7d87
#
_cell.length_a   1.000
_cell.length_b   1.000
_cell.length_c   1.000
_cell.angle_alpha   90.00
_cell.angle_beta   90.00
_cell.angle_gamma   90.00
#
_symmetry.space_group_name_H-M   'P 1'
#
loop_
_entity.id
_entity.type
_entity.pdbx_description
1 polymer ?
#
loop_
_entity_poly.entity_id
_entity_poly.type
_entity_poly.pdbx_seq_one_letter_code
_entity_poly.pdbx_strand_id
1 'polypeptide(L)'
;MRKSCVFLLIITLCSSLSFAQSKKSVSILGDSYSTFEGYLQPDTNSIWYYTIPRHKTDVVSVRQTWWHQFIKENDYRLCVNNSFSGATICNTGYRQADYSDRSFITRMDELGCPDVIFIFGATNDCWAGAPL
;
A
#
# COMPACT_ATOMS: atom_id res chain seq x y z
N MET A 1 44.17 33.37 -19.29
CA MET A 1 44.02 31.95 -18.99
C MET A 1 43.25 31.60 -17.68
N ARG A 2 43.29 32.41 -16.62
CA ARG A 2 42.58 32.15 -15.33
C ARG A 2 41.03 32.22 -15.38
N LYS A 3 40.46 33.07 -16.26
CA LYS A 3 39.01 33.29 -16.35
C LYS A 3 38.28 32.14 -17.07
N SER A 4 38.93 31.43 -17.98
CA SER A 4 38.33 30.31 -18.71
C SER A 4 38.16 29.04 -17.84
N CYS A 5 39.07 28.79 -16.89
CA CYS A 5 38.98 27.65 -15.97
C CYS A 5 37.82 27.79 -14.98
N VAL A 6 37.54 29.03 -14.52
CA VAL A 6 36.40 29.25 -13.58
C VAL A 6 35.06 29.02 -14.27
N PHE A 7 34.95 29.42 -15.56
CA PHE A 7 33.72 29.21 -16.32
C PHE A 7 33.46 27.71 -16.60
N LEU A 8 34.51 26.94 -16.85
CA LEU A 8 34.41 25.48 -17.05
C LEU A 8 34.00 24.77 -15.74
N LEU A 9 34.47 25.24 -14.58
CA LEU A 9 34.14 24.68 -13.27
C LEU A 9 32.67 24.94 -12.90
N ILE A 10 32.10 26.08 -13.27
CA ILE A 10 30.70 26.41 -13.01
C ILE A 10 29.78 25.56 -13.91
N ILE A 11 30.14 25.32 -15.16
CA ILE A 11 29.34 24.45 -16.07
C ILE A 11 29.34 22.99 -15.59
N THR A 12 30.46 22.46 -15.09
CA THR A 12 30.54 21.13 -14.55
C THR A 12 29.76 20.97 -13.22
N LEU A 13 29.66 22.02 -12.42
CA LEU A 13 28.89 22.02 -11.18
C LEU A 13 27.36 22.03 -11.44
N CYS A 14 26.91 22.71 -12.49
CA CYS A 14 25.49 22.75 -12.88
C CYS A 14 24.99 21.43 -13.50
N SER A 15 25.88 20.64 -14.12
CA SER A 15 25.49 19.38 -14.74
C SER A 15 25.26 18.21 -13.73
N SER A 16 25.62 18.40 -12.46
CA SER A 16 25.43 17.39 -11.40
C SER A 16 24.14 17.56 -10.58
N LEU A 17 23.31 18.55 -10.93
CA LEU A 17 21.93 18.62 -10.40
C LEU A 17 21.05 17.58 -11.13
N SER A 18 21.37 16.31 -10.95
CA SER A 18 20.41 15.26 -11.24
C SER A 18 19.24 15.44 -10.28
N PHE A 19 18.12 15.95 -10.78
CA PHE A 19 16.86 15.89 -10.05
C PHE A 19 16.60 14.42 -9.77
N ALA A 20 16.82 13.99 -8.54
CA ALA A 20 16.40 12.67 -8.10
C ALA A 20 14.87 12.63 -8.29
N GLN A 21 14.42 11.95 -9.33
CA GLN A 21 13.01 11.76 -9.57
C GLN A 21 12.42 11.05 -8.33
N SER A 22 11.50 11.70 -7.65
CA SER A 22 10.88 11.10 -6.47
C SER A 22 10.18 9.82 -6.88
N LYS A 23 10.41 8.74 -6.12
CA LYS A 23 9.74 7.46 -6.37
C LYS A 23 8.23 7.65 -6.33
N LYS A 24 7.53 7.08 -7.30
CA LYS A 24 6.06 7.04 -7.28
C LYS A 24 5.57 6.39 -6.00
N SER A 25 4.51 6.93 -5.46
CA SER A 25 3.86 6.45 -4.24
C SER A 25 2.65 5.60 -4.56
N VAL A 26 2.44 4.56 -3.74
CA VAL A 26 1.37 3.59 -3.90
C VAL A 26 0.57 3.50 -2.62
N SER A 27 -0.76 3.57 -2.72
CA SER A 27 -1.65 3.19 -1.63
C SER A 27 -2.40 1.91 -1.96
N ILE A 28 -2.74 1.16 -0.93
CA ILE A 28 -3.40 -0.13 -1.02
C ILE A 28 -4.71 -0.07 -0.27
N LEU A 29 -5.80 -0.38 -0.97
CA LEU A 29 -7.10 -0.65 -0.41
C LEU A 29 -7.36 -2.15 -0.54
N GLY A 30 -7.22 -2.88 0.55
CA GLY A 30 -7.22 -4.33 0.49
C GLY A 30 -8.01 -5.02 1.60
N ASP A 31 -8.12 -6.34 1.45
CA ASP A 31 -8.65 -7.26 2.46
C ASP A 31 -7.53 -7.93 3.27
N SER A 32 -7.80 -9.09 3.88
CA SER A 32 -6.86 -9.85 4.70
C SER A 32 -5.53 -10.14 4.03
N TYR A 33 -5.52 -10.45 2.73
CA TYR A 33 -4.32 -10.81 1.98
C TYR A 33 -3.36 -9.64 1.73
N SER A 34 -3.81 -8.42 2.01
CA SER A 34 -3.00 -7.21 1.89
C SER A 34 -2.55 -6.66 3.25
N THR A 35 -2.99 -7.27 4.36
CA THR A 35 -2.60 -6.84 5.71
C THR A 35 -1.23 -7.38 6.10
N PHE A 36 -0.50 -6.65 6.93
CA PHE A 36 0.65 -7.14 7.68
C PHE A 36 0.88 -6.28 8.92
N GLU A 37 1.22 -6.93 10.04
CA GLU A 37 1.51 -6.28 11.32
C GLU A 37 2.51 -5.13 11.18
N GLY A 38 2.17 -3.96 11.74
CA GLY A 38 3.02 -2.77 11.72
C GLY A 38 3.03 -1.98 10.39
N TYR A 39 2.22 -2.38 9.39
CA TYR A 39 2.19 -1.73 8.08
C TYR A 39 0.82 -1.20 7.68
N LEU A 40 -0.15 -1.23 8.57
CA LEU A 40 -1.49 -0.71 8.30
C LEU A 40 -1.65 0.73 8.79
N GLN A 41 -2.51 1.45 8.10
CA GLN A 41 -2.93 2.80 8.46
C GLN A 41 -4.41 2.97 8.12
N PRO A 42 -5.27 3.15 9.14
CA PRO A 42 -4.94 3.21 10.57
C PRO A 42 -4.44 1.88 11.14
N ASP A 43 -3.66 1.94 12.22
CA ASP A 43 -3.08 0.77 12.89
C ASP A 43 -4.12 -0.07 13.66
N THR A 44 -5.33 0.49 13.84
CA THR A 44 -6.48 -0.19 14.44
C THR A 44 -7.16 -1.20 13.51
N ASN A 45 -6.81 -1.21 12.22
CA ASN A 45 -7.37 -2.13 11.26
C ASN A 45 -7.06 -3.58 11.63
N SER A 46 -8.02 -4.47 11.42
CA SER A 46 -7.83 -5.90 11.67
C SER A 46 -6.76 -6.51 10.75
N ILE A 47 -5.88 -7.32 11.33
CA ILE A 47 -4.70 -7.89 10.69
C ILE A 47 -4.89 -9.39 10.49
N TRP A 48 -4.40 -9.92 9.37
CA TRP A 48 -4.33 -11.35 9.09
C TRP A 48 -2.90 -11.90 9.22
N TYR A 49 -1.90 -11.22 8.67
CA TYR A 49 -0.52 -11.67 8.68
C TYR A 49 0.29 -11.00 9.80
N TYR A 50 0.97 -11.82 10.59
CA TYR A 50 1.78 -11.42 11.73
C TYR A 50 3.19 -11.98 11.60
N THR A 51 4.16 -11.29 12.20
CA THR A 51 5.53 -11.78 12.33
C THR A 51 5.58 -13.12 13.10
N ILE A 52 4.73 -13.25 14.12
CA ILE A 52 4.46 -14.52 14.81
C ILE A 52 3.05 -14.95 14.41
N PRO A 53 2.91 -15.97 13.55
CA PRO A 53 1.61 -16.35 13.01
C PRO A 53 0.60 -16.74 14.09
N ARG A 54 -0.62 -16.23 13.97
CA ARG A 54 -1.76 -16.58 14.84
C ARG A 54 -2.64 -17.68 14.23
N HIS A 55 -2.39 -18.05 12.98
CA HIS A 55 -3.07 -19.12 12.24
C HIS A 55 -2.09 -19.75 11.26
N LYS A 56 -2.49 -20.88 10.68
CA LYS A 56 -1.63 -21.58 9.71
C LYS A 56 -1.47 -20.74 8.45
N THR A 57 -0.28 -20.18 8.28
CA THR A 57 0.13 -19.37 7.12
C THR A 57 1.64 -19.43 6.98
N ASP A 58 2.14 -19.30 5.76
CA ASP A 58 3.57 -19.20 5.40
C ASP A 58 4.03 -17.75 5.26
N VAL A 59 3.12 -16.78 5.37
CA VAL A 59 3.45 -15.35 5.32
C VAL A 59 3.79 -14.87 6.72
N VAL A 60 5.07 -14.83 7.03
CA VAL A 60 5.62 -14.44 8.35
C VAL A 60 6.52 -13.20 8.27
N SER A 61 6.66 -12.63 7.09
CA SER A 61 7.44 -11.42 6.85
C SER A 61 6.72 -10.53 5.84
N VAL A 62 6.78 -9.23 6.05
CA VAL A 62 6.24 -8.25 5.10
C VAL A 62 6.80 -8.43 3.69
N ARG A 63 8.03 -8.92 3.57
CA ARG A 63 8.69 -9.19 2.28
C ARG A 63 7.99 -10.27 1.46
N GLN A 64 7.13 -11.08 2.07
CA GLN A 64 6.37 -12.14 1.41
C GLN A 64 4.99 -11.66 0.95
N THR A 65 4.55 -10.45 1.36
CA THR A 65 3.30 -9.88 0.88
C THR A 65 3.44 -9.44 -0.58
N TRP A 66 2.37 -9.64 -1.36
CA TRP A 66 2.34 -9.31 -2.77
C TRP A 66 2.67 -7.83 -3.04
N TRP A 67 2.11 -6.93 -2.25
CA TRP A 67 2.28 -5.49 -2.41
C TRP A 67 3.69 -5.02 -2.07
N HIS A 68 4.35 -5.63 -1.08
CA HIS A 68 5.73 -5.29 -0.74
C HIS A 68 6.68 -5.72 -1.87
N GLN A 69 6.48 -6.92 -2.44
CA GLN A 69 7.25 -7.40 -3.57
C GLN A 69 7.05 -6.46 -4.78
N PHE A 70 5.80 -6.13 -5.10
CA PHE A 70 5.48 -5.22 -6.19
C PHE A 70 6.13 -3.84 -6.02
N ILE A 71 6.03 -3.23 -4.83
CA ILE A 71 6.64 -1.92 -4.53
C ILE A 71 8.15 -1.97 -4.72
N LYS A 72 8.79 -3.05 -4.24
CA LYS A 72 10.25 -3.22 -4.35
C LYS A 72 10.70 -3.42 -5.79
N GLU A 73 10.01 -4.25 -6.55
CA GLU A 73 10.37 -4.58 -7.93
C GLU A 73 10.19 -3.40 -8.89
N ASN A 74 9.26 -2.51 -8.60
CA ASN A 74 8.96 -1.34 -9.43
C ASN A 74 9.54 -0.03 -8.91
N ASP A 75 10.37 -0.07 -7.88
CA ASP A 75 10.99 1.10 -7.24
C ASP A 75 9.97 2.15 -6.79
N TYR A 76 8.84 1.70 -6.27
CA TYR A 76 7.83 2.55 -5.67
C TYR A 76 8.10 2.76 -4.17
N ARG A 77 7.31 3.61 -3.53
CA ARG A 77 7.22 3.76 -2.07
C ARG A 77 5.79 3.56 -1.61
N LEU A 78 5.60 2.97 -0.45
CA LEU A 78 4.29 2.88 0.19
C LEU A 78 3.87 4.27 0.67
N CYS A 79 2.66 4.70 0.32
CA CYS A 79 2.00 5.87 0.88
C CYS A 79 1.14 5.44 2.07
N VAL A 80 0.05 4.71 1.79
CA VAL A 80 -0.86 4.18 2.81
C VAL A 80 -1.20 2.73 2.46
N ASN A 81 -1.19 1.84 3.44
CA ASN A 81 -1.83 0.54 3.34
C ASN A 81 -3.07 0.54 4.25
N ASN A 82 -4.23 0.86 3.67
CA ASN A 82 -5.52 0.83 4.36
C ASN A 82 -6.24 -0.49 4.06
N SER A 83 -5.58 -1.61 4.33
CA SER A 83 -6.19 -2.94 4.24
C SER A 83 -6.82 -3.35 5.57
N PHE A 84 -7.88 -4.17 5.51
CA PHE A 84 -8.60 -4.62 6.69
C PHE A 84 -9.00 -6.09 6.52
N SER A 85 -8.58 -6.96 7.44
CA SER A 85 -8.91 -8.38 7.39
C SER A 85 -10.42 -8.62 7.54
N GLY A 86 -11.00 -9.33 6.59
CA GLY A 86 -12.44 -9.59 6.54
C GLY A 86 -13.25 -8.52 5.83
N ALA A 87 -12.62 -7.48 5.28
CA ALA A 87 -13.33 -6.42 4.58
C ALA A 87 -14.02 -6.90 3.31
N THR A 88 -15.23 -6.40 3.08
CA THR A 88 -15.99 -6.51 1.83
C THR A 88 -15.92 -5.21 1.03
N ILE A 89 -16.26 -5.26 -0.25
CA ILE A 89 -16.33 -4.05 -1.08
C ILE A 89 -17.46 -3.17 -0.59
N CYS A 90 -18.67 -3.73 -0.49
CA CYS A 90 -19.85 -3.03 0.02
C CYS A 90 -19.95 -3.12 1.55
N ASN A 91 -20.91 -2.39 2.11
CA ASN A 91 -21.15 -2.38 3.57
C ASN A 91 -21.84 -3.64 4.10
N THR A 92 -22.14 -4.60 3.22
CA THR A 92 -22.78 -5.86 3.61
C THR A 92 -21.73 -6.94 3.74
N GLY A 93 -21.64 -7.55 4.90
CA GLY A 93 -20.71 -8.62 5.21
C GLY A 93 -21.37 -9.98 5.36
N TYR A 94 -20.65 -10.89 5.98
CA TYR A 94 -21.06 -12.26 6.19
C TYR A 94 -22.38 -12.34 6.97
N ARG A 95 -23.35 -13.15 6.48
CA ARG A 95 -24.70 -13.29 7.03
C ARG A 95 -25.47 -11.97 7.10
N GLN A 96 -25.29 -11.10 6.13
CA GLN A 96 -25.93 -9.78 6.06
C GLN A 96 -25.53 -8.83 7.21
N ALA A 97 -24.40 -9.08 7.85
CA ALA A 97 -23.89 -8.20 8.89
C ALA A 97 -23.48 -6.84 8.30
N ASP A 98 -23.61 -5.79 9.09
CA ASP A 98 -23.12 -4.46 8.74
C ASP A 98 -21.58 -4.42 8.87
N TYR A 99 -20.91 -4.18 7.74
CA TYR A 99 -19.46 -4.00 7.61
C TYR A 99 -19.07 -2.57 7.23
N SER A 100 -19.94 -1.61 7.50
CA SER A 100 -19.66 -0.20 7.22
C SER A 100 -18.43 0.35 7.97
N ASP A 101 -18.01 -0.30 9.04
CA ASP A 101 -16.79 0.02 9.78
C ASP A 101 -15.50 -0.42 9.07
N ARG A 102 -15.59 -1.29 8.07
CA ARG A 102 -14.44 -1.94 7.43
C ARG A 102 -14.53 -2.09 5.92
N SER A 103 -15.63 -1.73 5.29
CA SER A 103 -15.82 -1.89 3.84
C SER A 103 -14.83 -1.07 3.02
N PHE A 104 -14.62 -1.44 1.77
CA PHE A 104 -13.79 -0.65 0.86
C PHE A 104 -14.38 0.73 0.61
N ILE A 105 -15.72 0.81 0.46
CA ILE A 105 -16.42 2.08 0.24
C ILE A 105 -16.14 3.08 1.36
N THR A 106 -16.14 2.62 2.61
CA THR A 106 -15.91 3.49 3.76
C THR A 106 -14.46 3.97 3.86
N ARG A 107 -13.49 3.13 3.48
CA ARG A 107 -12.06 3.39 3.65
C ARG A 107 -11.39 4.08 2.44
N MET A 108 -12.11 4.23 1.33
CA MET A 108 -11.52 4.73 0.08
C MET A 108 -11.01 6.17 0.18
N ASP A 109 -11.56 6.98 1.07
CA ASP A 109 -11.14 8.38 1.27
C ASP A 109 -9.89 8.52 2.16
N GLU A 110 -9.42 7.43 2.78
CA GLU A 110 -8.29 7.43 3.72
C GLU A 110 -7.01 6.86 3.09
N LEU A 111 -6.80 7.11 1.81
CA LEU A 111 -5.66 6.56 1.06
C LEU A 111 -4.51 7.57 0.89
N GLY A 112 -4.63 8.75 1.50
CA GLY A 112 -3.64 9.82 1.33
C GLY A 112 -3.65 10.39 -0.09
N CYS A 113 -2.48 10.80 -0.56
CA CYS A 113 -2.30 11.36 -1.92
C CYS A 113 -1.26 10.55 -2.70
N PRO A 114 -1.52 9.30 -3.06
CA PRO A 114 -0.60 8.47 -3.82
C PRO A 114 -0.63 8.81 -5.32
N ASP A 115 0.43 8.41 -6.04
CA ASP A 115 0.44 8.42 -7.50
C ASP A 115 -0.36 7.25 -8.09
N VAL A 116 -0.48 6.14 -7.33
CA VAL A 116 -1.17 4.90 -7.74
C VAL A 116 -1.95 4.32 -6.56
N ILE A 117 -3.15 3.84 -6.83
CA ILE A 117 -3.95 3.08 -5.87
C ILE A 117 -4.13 1.65 -6.39
N PHE A 118 -3.83 0.67 -5.53
CA PHE A 118 -4.19 -0.73 -5.77
C PHE A 118 -5.39 -1.11 -4.93
N ILE A 119 -6.38 -1.69 -5.60
CA ILE A 119 -7.57 -2.26 -4.96
C ILE A 119 -7.47 -3.78 -5.11
N PHE A 120 -7.43 -4.49 -3.98
CA PHE A 120 -7.34 -5.95 -3.94
C PHE A 120 -8.36 -6.52 -2.95
N GLY A 121 -9.43 -7.09 -3.47
CA GLY A 121 -10.56 -7.56 -2.65
C GLY A 121 -11.53 -8.44 -3.41
N ALA A 122 -12.78 -8.46 -2.95
CA ALA A 122 -13.90 -9.29 -3.39
C ALA A 122 -13.88 -10.74 -2.85
N THR A 123 -12.82 -11.21 -2.24
CA THR A 123 -12.78 -12.55 -1.64
C THR A 123 -13.85 -12.71 -0.56
N ASN A 124 -13.96 -11.73 0.32
CA ASN A 124 -14.93 -11.75 1.42
C ASN A 124 -16.37 -11.55 0.92
N ASP A 125 -16.58 -10.76 -0.13
CA ASP A 125 -17.88 -10.58 -0.76
C ASP A 125 -18.39 -11.92 -1.34
N CYS A 126 -17.51 -12.65 -2.03
CA CYS A 126 -17.83 -13.99 -2.54
C CYS A 126 -18.20 -14.96 -1.41
N TRP A 127 -17.46 -14.97 -0.30
CA TRP A 127 -17.73 -15.82 0.86
C TRP A 127 -18.99 -15.40 1.62
N ALA A 128 -19.27 -14.09 1.66
CA ALA A 128 -20.45 -13.55 2.30
C ALA A 128 -21.73 -13.72 1.46
N GLY A 129 -21.59 -13.99 0.15
CA GLY A 129 -22.69 -13.90 -0.80
C GLY A 129 -23.23 -12.46 -0.91
N ALA A 130 -22.35 -11.47 -0.69
CA ALA A 130 -22.71 -10.08 -0.80
C ALA A 130 -22.78 -9.64 -2.28
N PRO A 131 -23.65 -8.70 -2.64
CA PRO A 131 -23.66 -8.13 -3.99
C PRO A 131 -22.36 -7.34 -4.24
N LEU A 132 -21.78 -7.51 -5.41
CA LEU A 132 -20.63 -6.72 -5.88
C LEU A 132 -21.12 -5.50 -6.66
#